data_2d041a67c553f33998df119e62afbcc3
#
_entry.id   2d041a67c553f33998df119e62afbcc3
#
_cell.length_a   1.000
_cell.length_b   1.000
_cell.length_c   1.000
_cell.angle_alpha   90.00
_cell.angle_beta   90.00
_cell.angle_gamma   90.00
#
_symmetry.space_group_name_H-M   'P 1'
#
loop_
_entity.id
_entity.type
_entity.pdbx_description
1 polymer ?
#
loop_
_entity_poly.entity_id
_entity_poly.type
_entity_poly.pdbx_seq_one_letter_code
_entity_poly.pdbx_strand_id
1 'polypeptide(L)'
;MLELSLRGRMEEIAHKFKQVFSGLERAHGIYEITGQKNTAKGVKKDGRGRTLQEPLTVDLWEKHLKGDLSIGVIPLTDDETCKWGCIDVDEYPIDTNEILHRIEEMNLPLLPCMTKSGGVHLFLFTKEPIPAFKFQAKLEEIAAAMGRTGDEIFPKQYEWSKQLPKENQTGNWLNMPYFAGEDTTRYALKPDGEAADIEEFFDLVDKVSVTEKQLDTFIAVKKSRKKQITKQGSMWDEAPPCLIHMKLNGIPEGMRNNALLNYGVLLRKVHPEGEEWKDKLQEINKTV
;
A
#
# COMPACT_ATOMS: atom_id res chain seq x y z
N MET A 1 -23.89 4.08 -36.48
CA MET A 1 -23.41 5.32 -35.84
C MET A 1 -23.32 5.21 -34.36
N LEU A 2 -24.33 4.69 -33.64
CA LEU A 2 -24.28 4.53 -32.17
C LEU A 2 -23.16 3.57 -31.71
N GLU A 3 -22.99 2.41 -32.34
CA GLU A 3 -21.94 1.43 -32.00
C GLU A 3 -20.52 1.96 -32.20
N LEU A 4 -20.29 2.74 -33.27
CA LEU A 4 -19.00 3.40 -33.52
C LEU A 4 -18.70 4.46 -32.46
N SER A 5 -19.70 5.18 -31.97
CA SER A 5 -19.58 6.16 -30.88
C SER A 5 -19.27 5.49 -29.53
N LEU A 6 -19.94 4.37 -29.22
CA LEU A 6 -19.71 3.60 -27.98
C LEU A 6 -18.32 2.95 -27.98
N ARG A 7 -17.86 2.42 -29.11
CA ARG A 7 -16.52 1.84 -29.24
C ARG A 7 -15.43 2.90 -29.04
N GLY A 8 -15.58 4.08 -29.66
CA GLY A 8 -14.64 5.18 -29.47
C GLY A 8 -14.56 5.69 -28.03
N ARG A 9 -15.71 5.74 -27.34
CA ARG A 9 -15.75 6.10 -25.91
C ARG A 9 -15.05 5.07 -25.03
N MET A 10 -15.23 3.78 -25.28
CA MET A 10 -14.55 2.71 -24.50
C MET A 10 -13.04 2.77 -24.69
N GLU A 11 -12.57 2.97 -25.92
CA GLU A 11 -11.15 3.14 -26.24
C GLU A 11 -10.54 4.37 -25.52
N GLU A 12 -11.27 5.49 -25.52
CA GLU A 12 -10.85 6.71 -24.80
C GLU A 12 -10.73 6.45 -23.28
N ILE A 13 -11.72 5.80 -22.69
CA ILE A 13 -11.70 5.43 -21.27
C ILE A 13 -10.52 4.50 -20.96
N ALA A 14 -10.28 3.49 -21.80
CA ALA A 14 -9.16 2.56 -21.63
C ALA A 14 -7.81 3.29 -21.71
N HIS A 15 -7.66 4.26 -22.60
CA HIS A 15 -6.48 5.13 -22.68
C HIS A 15 -6.29 5.96 -21.41
N LYS A 16 -7.36 6.56 -20.87
CA LYS A 16 -7.29 7.33 -19.61
C LYS A 16 -6.86 6.44 -18.44
N PHE A 17 -7.44 5.23 -18.28
CA PHE A 17 -7.01 4.28 -17.25
C PHE A 17 -5.53 3.91 -17.42
N LYS A 18 -5.07 3.62 -18.65
CA LYS A 18 -3.65 3.32 -18.90
C LYS A 18 -2.73 4.49 -18.53
N GLN A 19 -3.16 5.73 -18.69
CA GLN A 19 -2.40 6.92 -18.28
C GLN A 19 -2.38 7.12 -16.76
N VAL A 20 -3.52 6.96 -16.10
CA VAL A 20 -3.65 7.08 -14.65
C VAL A 20 -2.81 6.02 -13.94
N PHE A 21 -2.96 4.76 -14.36
CA PHE A 21 -2.21 3.63 -13.81
C PHE A 21 -0.97 3.27 -14.63
N SER A 22 -0.23 4.30 -15.07
CA SER A 22 1.05 4.06 -15.73
C SER A 22 2.04 3.36 -14.80
N GLY A 23 2.80 2.40 -15.32
CA GLY A 23 3.75 1.61 -14.55
C GLY A 23 4.73 0.88 -15.46
N LEU A 24 5.12 -0.34 -15.11
CA LEU A 24 6.04 -1.15 -15.91
C LEU A 24 5.39 -1.53 -17.26
N GLU A 25 5.94 -1.00 -18.36
CA GLU A 25 5.36 -1.20 -19.70
C GLU A 25 5.55 -2.63 -20.22
N ARG A 26 6.64 -3.33 -19.86
CA ARG A 26 7.04 -4.64 -20.42
C ARG A 26 6.47 -5.85 -19.69
N ALA A 27 5.69 -5.65 -18.62
CA ALA A 27 5.06 -6.74 -17.88
C ALA A 27 3.80 -6.27 -17.16
N HIS A 28 2.84 -7.18 -16.98
CA HIS A 28 1.62 -6.93 -16.25
C HIS A 28 1.12 -8.19 -15.54
N GLY A 29 0.22 -8.02 -14.59
CA GLY A 29 -0.48 -9.11 -13.92
C GLY A 29 -1.80 -9.43 -14.61
N ILE A 30 -2.20 -10.70 -14.53
CA ILE A 30 -3.58 -11.13 -14.78
C ILE A 30 -4.08 -11.93 -13.58
N TYR A 31 -5.37 -11.83 -13.30
CA TYR A 31 -5.99 -12.52 -12.18
C TYR A 31 -7.31 -13.19 -12.59
N GLU A 32 -7.40 -14.49 -12.34
CA GLU A 32 -8.59 -15.30 -12.58
C GLU A 32 -9.17 -15.74 -11.23
N ILE A 33 -10.45 -15.39 -10.98
CA ILE A 33 -11.15 -15.81 -9.76
C ILE A 33 -11.58 -17.27 -9.94
N THR A 34 -11.15 -18.14 -9.00
CA THR A 34 -11.46 -19.58 -9.04
C THR A 34 -12.40 -20.02 -7.92
N GLY A 35 -12.65 -19.16 -6.91
CA GLY A 35 -13.50 -19.52 -5.79
C GLY A 35 -13.45 -18.49 -4.64
N GLN A 36 -13.70 -19.00 -3.43
CA GLN A 36 -13.61 -18.24 -2.18
C GLN A 36 -12.92 -19.09 -1.11
N LYS A 37 -12.21 -18.42 -0.20
CA LYS A 37 -11.61 -19.06 0.98
C LYS A 37 -11.82 -18.23 2.24
N ASN A 38 -11.91 -18.93 3.38
CA ASN A 38 -11.91 -18.30 4.69
C ASN A 38 -10.46 -17.96 5.10
N THR A 39 -10.25 -16.77 5.65
CA THR A 39 -8.98 -16.33 6.19
C THR A 39 -9.17 -15.79 7.60
N ALA A 40 -8.10 -15.57 8.35
CA ALA A 40 -8.15 -14.92 9.67
C ALA A 40 -8.75 -13.50 9.60
N LYS A 41 -8.69 -12.86 8.43
CA LYS A 41 -9.23 -11.51 8.17
C LYS A 41 -10.64 -11.53 7.53
N GLY A 42 -11.29 -12.71 7.43
CA GLY A 42 -12.63 -12.89 6.83
C GLY A 42 -12.64 -13.70 5.52
N VAL A 43 -13.77 -13.65 4.80
CA VAL A 43 -13.95 -14.38 3.53
C VAL A 43 -13.30 -13.59 2.39
N LYS A 44 -12.37 -14.22 1.67
CA LYS A 44 -11.66 -13.65 0.53
C LYS A 44 -11.98 -14.41 -0.76
N LYS A 45 -12.17 -13.68 -1.88
CA LYS A 45 -12.22 -14.30 -3.21
C LYS A 45 -10.85 -14.90 -3.52
N ASP A 46 -10.82 -16.20 -3.80
CA ASP A 46 -9.61 -16.93 -4.18
C ASP A 46 -9.44 -16.97 -5.70
N GLY A 47 -8.20 -17.12 -6.16
CA GLY A 47 -7.91 -17.15 -7.59
C GLY A 47 -6.43 -17.33 -7.88
N ARG A 48 -6.12 -17.36 -9.16
CA ARG A 48 -4.76 -17.51 -9.66
C ARG A 48 -4.26 -16.21 -10.29
N GLY A 49 -3.20 -15.64 -9.72
CA GLY A 49 -2.45 -14.55 -10.30
C GLY A 49 -1.28 -15.07 -11.13
N ARG A 50 -1.04 -14.47 -12.29
CA ARG A 50 0.15 -14.72 -13.12
C ARG A 50 0.73 -13.40 -13.59
N THR A 51 2.05 -13.32 -13.67
CA THR A 51 2.74 -12.21 -14.31
C THR A 51 3.09 -12.60 -15.74
N LEU A 52 2.70 -11.76 -16.69
CA LEU A 52 3.05 -11.90 -18.10
C LEU A 52 4.14 -10.88 -18.43
N GLN A 53 5.20 -11.33 -19.12
CA GLN A 53 6.26 -10.46 -19.64
C GLN A 53 5.87 -9.97 -21.04
N GLU A 54 4.77 -9.26 -21.10
CA GLU A 54 4.17 -8.69 -22.30
C GLU A 54 3.67 -7.28 -21.99
N PRO A 55 3.68 -6.37 -22.99
CA PRO A 55 3.19 -5.01 -22.80
C PRO A 55 1.74 -4.94 -22.36
N LEU A 56 1.44 -4.05 -21.40
CA LEU A 56 0.07 -3.72 -21.03
C LEU A 56 -0.53 -2.76 -22.07
N THR A 57 -1.31 -3.31 -23.00
CA THR A 57 -1.92 -2.56 -24.11
C THR A 57 -3.27 -1.94 -23.73
N VAL A 58 -3.76 -1.00 -24.55
CA VAL A 58 -5.11 -0.42 -24.41
C VAL A 58 -6.18 -1.51 -24.58
N ASP A 59 -5.98 -2.46 -25.49
CA ASP A 59 -6.88 -3.61 -25.69
C ASP A 59 -7.05 -4.45 -24.41
N LEU A 60 -5.99 -4.63 -23.62
CA LEU A 60 -6.10 -5.31 -22.31
C LEU A 60 -6.90 -4.48 -21.29
N TRP A 61 -6.78 -3.16 -21.31
CA TRP A 61 -7.62 -2.28 -20.53
C TRP A 61 -9.09 -2.35 -20.96
N GLU A 62 -9.37 -2.38 -22.27
CA GLU A 62 -10.74 -2.60 -22.75
C GLU A 62 -11.33 -3.93 -22.27
N LYS A 63 -10.56 -5.04 -22.33
CA LYS A 63 -10.98 -6.33 -21.81
C LYS A 63 -11.25 -6.29 -20.31
N HIS A 64 -10.43 -5.55 -19.57
CA HIS A 64 -10.65 -5.34 -18.14
C HIS A 64 -11.95 -4.60 -17.86
N LEU A 65 -12.20 -3.50 -18.54
CA LEU A 65 -13.42 -2.70 -18.42
C LEU A 65 -14.68 -3.43 -18.90
N LYS A 66 -14.55 -4.39 -19.81
CA LYS A 66 -15.64 -5.27 -20.25
C LYS A 66 -15.89 -6.46 -19.29
N GLY A 67 -14.99 -6.69 -18.33
CA GLY A 67 -15.09 -7.83 -17.42
C GLY A 67 -14.55 -9.16 -17.98
N ASP A 68 -13.88 -9.11 -19.12
CA ASP A 68 -13.35 -10.31 -19.80
C ASP A 68 -12.04 -10.80 -19.16
N LEU A 69 -11.18 -9.86 -18.69
CA LEU A 69 -9.86 -10.17 -18.14
C LEU A 69 -9.49 -9.19 -17.01
N SER A 70 -9.34 -9.69 -15.79
CA SER A 70 -8.85 -8.84 -14.69
C SER A 70 -7.34 -8.65 -14.79
N ILE A 71 -6.91 -7.40 -15.00
CA ILE A 71 -5.50 -7.04 -15.09
C ILE A 71 -4.95 -6.49 -13.77
N GLY A 72 -3.64 -6.59 -13.62
CA GLY A 72 -2.84 -5.97 -12.57
C GLY A 72 -1.71 -5.13 -13.15
N VAL A 73 -1.42 -4.01 -12.51
CA VAL A 73 -0.34 -3.11 -12.94
C VAL A 73 0.78 -3.10 -11.90
N ILE A 74 2.02 -3.08 -12.38
CA ILE A 74 3.22 -2.94 -11.57
C ILE A 74 3.56 -1.45 -11.50
N PRO A 75 3.46 -0.79 -10.34
CA PRO A 75 3.65 0.67 -10.28
C PRO A 75 5.08 1.13 -10.56
N LEU A 76 6.09 0.30 -10.23
CA LEU A 76 7.50 0.61 -10.46
C LEU A 76 7.83 0.57 -11.95
N THR A 77 8.28 1.70 -12.51
CA THR A 77 8.74 1.79 -13.90
C THR A 77 10.18 1.29 -14.07
N ASP A 78 10.63 1.17 -15.31
CA ASP A 78 12.03 0.86 -15.62
C ASP A 78 13.02 1.93 -15.11
N ASP A 79 12.57 3.17 -14.93
CA ASP A 79 13.39 4.27 -14.42
C ASP A 79 13.33 4.40 -12.86
N GLU A 80 12.81 3.36 -12.19
CA GLU A 80 12.67 3.34 -10.73
C GLU A 80 11.83 4.50 -10.19
N THR A 81 10.83 4.90 -10.97
CA THR A 81 9.85 5.93 -10.61
C THR A 81 8.45 5.33 -10.50
N CYS A 82 7.56 6.05 -9.81
CA CYS A 82 6.12 5.76 -9.75
C CYS A 82 5.32 7.03 -9.95
N LYS A 83 4.15 6.90 -10.56
CA LYS A 83 3.14 7.95 -10.64
C LYS A 83 1.95 7.70 -9.72
N TRP A 84 1.83 6.48 -9.23
CA TRP A 84 0.83 6.05 -8.27
C TRP A 84 1.38 4.95 -7.36
N GLY A 85 0.74 4.77 -6.22
CA GLY A 85 1.01 3.68 -5.29
C GLY A 85 -0.22 3.42 -4.44
N CYS A 86 -0.15 2.44 -3.56
CA CYS A 86 -1.31 1.98 -2.83
C CYS A 86 -0.94 1.39 -1.46
N ILE A 87 -1.81 1.63 -0.47
CA ILE A 87 -1.88 0.85 0.76
C ILE A 87 -3.02 -0.16 0.56
N ASP A 88 -2.70 -1.46 0.56
CA ASP A 88 -3.66 -2.55 0.35
C ASP A 88 -4.23 -3.03 1.70
N VAL A 89 -5.43 -2.58 2.02
CA VAL A 89 -6.12 -2.89 3.27
C VAL A 89 -6.95 -4.15 3.10
N ASP A 90 -6.39 -5.27 3.50
CA ASP A 90 -6.98 -6.62 3.41
C ASP A 90 -7.73 -6.97 4.72
N GLU A 91 -8.83 -6.28 5.02
CA GLU A 91 -9.71 -6.51 6.18
C GLU A 91 -11.14 -6.75 5.72
N TYR A 92 -11.82 -7.77 6.27
CA TYR A 92 -13.15 -8.22 5.83
C TYR A 92 -14.05 -8.56 7.02
N PRO A 93 -15.20 -7.88 7.27
CA PRO A 93 -15.63 -6.65 6.60
C PRO A 93 -14.79 -5.45 7.02
N ILE A 94 -14.70 -4.45 6.13
CA ILE A 94 -14.02 -3.19 6.42
C ILE A 94 -15.05 -2.09 6.70
N ASP A 95 -14.75 -1.22 7.68
CA ASP A 95 -15.51 0.01 7.90
C ASP A 95 -14.99 1.11 6.98
N THR A 96 -15.65 1.31 5.84
CA THR A 96 -15.28 2.34 4.87
C THR A 96 -15.51 3.75 5.41
N ASN A 97 -16.49 3.95 6.31
CA ASN A 97 -16.75 5.27 6.90
C ASN A 97 -15.59 5.69 7.83
N GLU A 98 -15.02 4.75 8.59
CA GLU A 98 -13.83 5.05 9.40
C GLU A 98 -12.65 5.47 8.53
N ILE A 99 -12.43 4.78 7.39
CA ILE A 99 -11.36 5.12 6.46
C ILE A 99 -11.55 6.50 5.85
N LEU A 100 -12.77 6.79 5.33
CA LEU A 100 -13.10 8.09 4.75
C LEU A 100 -12.95 9.22 5.76
N HIS A 101 -13.44 9.01 6.98
CA HIS A 101 -13.31 9.98 8.07
C HIS A 101 -11.83 10.28 8.40
N ARG A 102 -10.97 9.25 8.48
CA ARG A 102 -9.53 9.45 8.71
C ARG A 102 -8.83 10.18 7.56
N ILE A 103 -9.20 9.87 6.32
CA ILE A 103 -8.67 10.57 5.14
C ILE A 103 -9.03 12.06 5.21
N GLU A 104 -10.28 12.37 5.54
CA GLU A 104 -10.76 13.75 5.67
C GLU A 104 -10.11 14.48 6.85
N GLU A 105 -10.14 13.88 8.06
CA GLU A 105 -9.58 14.46 9.28
C GLU A 105 -8.11 14.82 9.14
N MET A 106 -7.34 13.93 8.49
CA MET A 106 -5.91 14.10 8.28
C MET A 106 -5.57 14.83 6.98
N ASN A 107 -6.60 15.21 6.19
CA ASN A 107 -6.46 15.83 4.87
C ASN A 107 -5.47 15.06 3.97
N LEU A 108 -5.63 13.73 3.88
CA LEU A 108 -4.74 12.88 3.09
C LEU A 108 -5.13 12.86 1.62
N PRO A 109 -4.16 12.89 0.68
CA PRO A 109 -4.43 12.83 -0.76
C PRO A 109 -4.63 11.37 -1.21
N LEU A 110 -5.53 10.65 -0.58
CA LEU A 110 -5.81 9.25 -0.87
C LEU A 110 -7.18 9.10 -1.52
N LEU A 111 -7.25 8.25 -2.54
CA LEU A 111 -8.50 7.81 -3.16
C LEU A 111 -8.75 6.34 -2.81
N PRO A 112 -9.74 6.03 -1.96
CA PRO A 112 -10.10 4.66 -1.64
C PRO A 112 -10.90 4.03 -2.77
N CYS A 113 -10.50 2.80 -3.17
CA CYS A 113 -11.25 1.97 -4.11
C CYS A 113 -11.53 0.61 -3.48
N MET A 114 -12.75 0.12 -3.62
CA MET A 114 -13.11 -1.20 -3.13
C MET A 114 -12.32 -2.29 -3.84
N THR A 115 -11.97 -3.35 -3.12
CA THR A 115 -11.30 -4.52 -3.73
C THR A 115 -12.33 -5.61 -4.08
N LYS A 116 -11.89 -6.60 -4.87
CA LYS A 116 -12.73 -7.75 -5.27
C LYS A 116 -13.29 -8.55 -4.09
N SER A 117 -12.65 -8.48 -2.92
CA SER A 117 -13.03 -9.22 -1.71
C SER A 117 -13.73 -8.37 -0.66
N GLY A 118 -13.91 -7.07 -0.92
CA GLY A 118 -14.55 -6.13 0.00
C GLY A 118 -13.59 -5.44 0.97
N GLY A 119 -12.26 -5.54 0.77
CA GLY A 119 -11.27 -4.65 1.37
C GLY A 119 -11.14 -3.34 0.58
N VAL A 120 -10.12 -2.55 0.85
CA VAL A 120 -9.92 -1.23 0.21
C VAL A 120 -8.47 -1.05 -0.23
N HIS A 121 -8.28 -0.61 -1.46
CA HIS A 121 -7.04 -0.05 -1.96
C HIS A 121 -7.05 1.47 -1.71
N LEU A 122 -6.11 1.99 -0.94
CA LEU A 122 -5.95 3.43 -0.73
C LEU A 122 -4.90 3.94 -1.72
N PHE A 123 -5.35 4.46 -2.85
CA PHE A 123 -4.46 4.96 -3.90
C PHE A 123 -3.95 6.36 -3.58
N LEU A 124 -2.65 6.55 -3.81
CA LEU A 124 -1.98 7.85 -3.86
C LEU A 124 -1.53 8.10 -5.29
N PHE A 125 -1.83 9.29 -5.82
CA PHE A 125 -1.44 9.70 -7.17
C PHE A 125 -0.55 10.93 -7.15
N THR A 126 0.42 10.99 -8.08
CA THR A 126 1.23 12.17 -8.31
C THR A 126 1.04 12.69 -9.74
N LYS A 127 1.14 14.02 -9.90
CA LYS A 127 1.01 14.68 -11.22
C LYS A 127 2.15 14.32 -12.16
N GLU A 128 3.35 14.13 -11.60
CA GLU A 128 4.57 13.72 -12.28
C GLU A 128 5.13 12.41 -11.68
N PRO A 129 5.86 11.59 -12.45
CA PRO A 129 6.60 10.48 -11.89
C PRO A 129 7.63 10.95 -10.85
N ILE A 130 7.69 10.30 -9.70
CA ILE A 130 8.68 10.60 -8.65
C ILE A 130 9.49 9.33 -8.31
N PRO A 131 10.68 9.45 -7.70
CA PRO A 131 11.47 8.30 -7.30
C PRO A 131 10.68 7.34 -6.42
N ALA A 132 10.66 6.06 -6.78
CA ALA A 132 9.81 5.04 -6.13
C ALA A 132 10.13 4.89 -4.63
N PHE A 133 11.41 5.04 -4.22
CA PHE A 133 11.79 4.99 -2.81
C PHE A 133 11.15 6.11 -1.98
N LYS A 134 10.99 7.32 -2.54
CA LYS A 134 10.29 8.42 -1.87
C LYS A 134 8.80 8.14 -1.78
N PHE A 135 8.24 7.59 -2.86
CA PHE A 135 6.84 7.24 -2.92
C PHE A 135 6.47 6.19 -1.86
N GLN A 136 7.24 5.09 -1.82
CA GLN A 136 7.05 4.02 -0.84
C GLN A 136 7.20 4.55 0.60
N ALA A 137 8.27 5.31 0.89
CA ALA A 137 8.50 5.88 2.22
C ALA A 137 7.34 6.79 2.67
N LYS A 138 6.74 7.56 1.74
CA LYS A 138 5.58 8.41 2.06
C LYS A 138 4.33 7.59 2.33
N LEU A 139 4.07 6.53 1.57
CA LEU A 139 2.96 5.62 1.84
C LEU A 139 3.11 4.90 3.18
N GLU A 140 4.34 4.47 3.55
CA GLU A 140 4.63 3.89 4.87
C GLU A 140 4.34 4.89 6.00
N GLU A 141 4.72 6.17 5.80
CA GLU A 141 4.45 7.25 6.76
C GLU A 141 2.95 7.49 6.92
N ILE A 142 2.19 7.52 5.81
CA ILE A 142 0.74 7.66 5.81
C ILE A 142 0.07 6.45 6.47
N ALA A 143 0.46 5.23 6.10
CA ALA A 143 -0.06 4.01 6.71
C ALA A 143 0.16 3.98 8.23
N ALA A 144 1.36 4.38 8.68
CA ALA A 144 1.66 4.49 10.10
C ALA A 144 0.76 5.51 10.81
N ALA A 145 0.55 6.68 10.23
CA ALA A 145 -0.31 7.72 10.80
C ALA A 145 -1.78 7.29 10.85
N MET A 146 -2.24 6.50 9.88
CA MET A 146 -3.58 5.91 9.86
C MET A 146 -3.72 4.68 10.79
N GLY A 147 -2.64 4.24 11.48
CA GLY A 147 -2.66 3.02 12.29
C GLY A 147 -2.64 1.73 11.46
N ARG A 148 -2.16 1.77 10.23
CA ARG A 148 -2.16 0.70 9.22
C ARG A 148 -0.75 0.18 8.89
N THR A 149 0.16 0.16 9.86
CA THR A 149 1.58 -0.26 9.67
C THR A 149 1.77 -1.71 9.23
N GLY A 150 0.75 -2.55 9.32
CA GLY A 150 0.81 -3.96 8.92
C GLY A 150 0.25 -4.25 7.53
N ASP A 151 -0.31 -3.25 6.86
CA ASP A 151 -0.90 -3.41 5.53
C ASP A 151 0.17 -3.38 4.43
N GLU A 152 -0.10 -4.05 3.32
CA GLU A 152 0.85 -4.12 2.21
C GLU A 152 0.93 -2.78 1.46
N ILE A 153 2.14 -2.38 1.08
CA ILE A 153 2.39 -1.15 0.33
C ILE A 153 2.90 -1.47 -1.07
N PHE A 154 2.33 -0.81 -2.07
CA PHE A 154 2.77 -0.86 -3.46
C PHE A 154 3.27 0.52 -3.91
N PRO A 155 4.43 0.62 -4.57
CA PRO A 155 5.27 -0.49 -5.02
C PRO A 155 5.91 -1.25 -3.85
N LYS A 156 5.99 -2.59 -3.96
CA LYS A 156 6.74 -3.41 -2.98
C LYS A 156 8.25 -3.28 -3.17
N GLN A 157 8.68 -3.06 -4.40
CA GLN A 157 10.06 -2.77 -4.77
C GLN A 157 10.16 -1.30 -5.18
N TYR A 158 11.21 -0.61 -4.77
CA TYR A 158 11.50 0.77 -5.15
C TYR A 158 12.74 0.90 -6.04
N GLU A 159 13.47 -0.20 -6.24
CA GLU A 159 14.64 -0.31 -7.14
C GLU A 159 14.71 -1.71 -7.74
N TRP A 160 15.39 -1.83 -8.88
CA TRP A 160 15.68 -3.11 -9.50
C TRP A 160 16.96 -3.73 -8.93
N SER A 161 16.97 -5.06 -8.75
CA SER A 161 18.18 -5.76 -8.28
C SER A 161 19.31 -5.57 -9.28
N LYS A 162 20.50 -5.22 -8.78
CA LYS A 162 21.71 -5.11 -9.60
C LYS A 162 22.32 -6.47 -9.95
N GLN A 163 21.80 -7.56 -9.37
CA GLN A 163 22.31 -8.92 -9.55
C GLN A 163 21.66 -9.65 -10.73
N LEU A 164 20.56 -9.14 -11.26
CA LEU A 164 19.82 -9.72 -12.38
C LEU A 164 19.65 -8.69 -13.50
N PRO A 165 19.62 -9.14 -14.77
CA PRO A 165 19.25 -8.27 -15.86
C PRO A 165 17.88 -7.66 -15.60
N LYS A 166 17.73 -6.35 -15.84
CA LYS A 166 16.52 -5.58 -15.53
C LYS A 166 15.30 -6.13 -16.27
N GLU A 167 15.47 -6.53 -17.51
CA GLU A 167 14.46 -7.12 -18.39
C GLU A 167 13.86 -8.42 -17.83
N ASN A 168 14.58 -9.13 -16.97
CA ASN A 168 14.14 -10.38 -16.33
C ASN A 168 13.40 -10.16 -14.99
N GLN A 169 13.29 -8.92 -14.54
CA GLN A 169 12.63 -8.58 -13.27
C GLN A 169 11.26 -7.96 -13.54
N THR A 170 10.23 -8.37 -12.86
CA THR A 170 8.87 -7.89 -13.10
C THR A 170 8.23 -7.17 -11.91
N GLY A 171 8.75 -7.31 -10.70
CA GLY A 171 8.12 -6.70 -9.52
C GLY A 171 6.73 -7.27 -9.18
N ASN A 172 6.07 -6.64 -8.21
CA ASN A 172 4.73 -7.00 -7.76
C ASN A 172 3.67 -6.07 -8.38
N TRP A 173 2.61 -6.66 -8.88
CA TRP A 173 1.46 -5.93 -9.43
C TRP A 173 0.29 -5.88 -8.44
N LEU A 174 -0.57 -4.89 -8.60
CA LEU A 174 -1.83 -4.71 -7.88
C LEU A 174 -2.99 -4.89 -8.85
N ASN A 175 -4.09 -5.53 -8.41
CA ASN A 175 -5.33 -5.61 -9.19
C ASN A 175 -5.94 -4.23 -9.39
N MET A 176 -6.36 -3.93 -10.63
CA MET A 176 -6.91 -2.62 -10.96
C MET A 176 -8.40 -2.49 -10.59
N PRO A 177 -8.85 -1.27 -10.28
CA PRO A 177 -10.27 -0.96 -10.09
C PRO A 177 -11.04 -1.02 -11.41
N TYR A 178 -12.37 -0.91 -11.35
CA TYR A 178 -13.30 -0.87 -12.49
C TYR A 178 -13.26 -2.10 -13.41
N PHE A 179 -12.92 -3.27 -12.87
CA PHE A 179 -13.16 -4.53 -13.59
C PHE A 179 -14.66 -4.71 -13.84
N ALA A 180 -15.07 -4.92 -15.09
CA ALA A 180 -16.44 -4.91 -15.58
C ALA A 180 -17.07 -3.50 -15.67
N GLY A 181 -16.26 -2.45 -15.78
CA GLY A 181 -16.73 -1.09 -16.03
C GLY A 181 -17.64 -0.56 -14.92
N GLU A 182 -18.81 -0.05 -15.29
CA GLU A 182 -19.80 0.48 -14.34
C GLU A 182 -20.47 -0.62 -13.49
N ASP A 183 -20.48 -1.87 -13.95
CA ASP A 183 -21.03 -3.02 -13.19
C ASP A 183 -20.04 -3.57 -12.15
N THR A 184 -18.95 -2.83 -11.89
CA THR A 184 -17.88 -3.24 -11.01
C THR A 184 -18.27 -3.28 -9.54
N THR A 185 -17.66 -4.21 -8.78
CA THR A 185 -17.60 -4.15 -7.31
C THR A 185 -16.31 -3.48 -6.80
N ARG A 186 -15.44 -2.98 -7.73
CA ARG A 186 -14.13 -2.38 -7.44
C ARG A 186 -14.13 -0.89 -7.78
N TYR A 187 -15.15 -0.18 -7.35
CA TYR A 187 -15.35 1.24 -7.60
C TYR A 187 -14.58 2.11 -6.60
N ALA A 188 -14.31 3.33 -6.98
CA ALA A 188 -13.81 4.34 -6.05
C ALA A 188 -14.93 4.81 -5.12
N LEU A 189 -14.58 5.15 -3.88
CA LEU A 189 -15.50 5.74 -2.91
C LEU A 189 -15.40 7.26 -2.99
N LYS A 190 -16.55 7.91 -3.12
CA LYS A 190 -16.68 9.36 -2.94
C LYS A 190 -16.56 9.74 -1.46
N PRO A 191 -16.32 11.01 -1.10
CA PRO A 191 -16.24 11.44 0.29
C PRO A 191 -17.49 11.15 1.14
N ASP A 192 -18.66 11.03 0.50
CA ASP A 192 -19.93 10.67 1.13
C ASP A 192 -20.14 9.16 1.30
N GLY A 193 -19.18 8.34 0.83
CA GLY A 193 -19.22 6.88 0.88
C GLY A 193 -19.94 6.22 -0.28
N GLU A 194 -20.51 6.99 -1.20
CA GLU A 194 -21.16 6.48 -2.40
C GLU A 194 -20.13 5.98 -3.42
N ALA A 195 -20.54 5.04 -4.30
CA ALA A 195 -19.74 4.59 -5.42
C ALA A 195 -19.58 5.71 -6.45
N ALA A 196 -18.36 5.93 -6.91
CA ALA A 196 -18.10 6.80 -8.06
C ALA A 196 -18.26 6.02 -9.37
N ASP A 197 -18.90 6.64 -10.37
CA ASP A 197 -18.82 6.16 -11.74
C ASP A 197 -17.44 6.42 -12.37
N ILE A 198 -17.21 5.98 -13.61
CA ILE A 198 -15.91 6.11 -14.27
C ILE A 198 -15.50 7.57 -14.49
N GLU A 199 -16.42 8.45 -14.84
CA GLU A 199 -16.10 9.87 -15.06
C GLU A 199 -15.80 10.55 -13.71
N GLU A 200 -16.62 10.31 -12.69
CA GLU A 200 -16.37 10.76 -11.32
C GLU A 200 -15.02 10.25 -10.77
N PHE A 201 -14.64 9.01 -11.11
CA PHE A 201 -13.33 8.47 -10.75
C PHE A 201 -12.18 9.32 -11.30
N PHE A 202 -12.21 9.70 -12.58
CA PHE A 202 -11.16 10.53 -13.15
C PHE A 202 -11.12 11.92 -12.52
N ASP A 203 -12.27 12.51 -12.25
CA ASP A 203 -12.38 13.80 -11.54
C ASP A 203 -11.77 13.71 -10.12
N LEU A 204 -12.03 12.60 -9.41
CA LEU A 204 -11.46 12.33 -8.09
C LEU A 204 -9.95 12.14 -8.17
N VAL A 205 -9.43 11.40 -9.16
CA VAL A 205 -7.98 11.24 -9.38
C VAL A 205 -7.31 12.59 -9.60
N ASP A 206 -7.87 13.43 -10.45
CA ASP A 206 -7.33 14.77 -10.71
C ASP A 206 -7.34 15.64 -9.44
N LYS A 207 -8.41 15.56 -8.65
CA LYS A 207 -8.57 16.31 -7.39
C LYS A 207 -7.56 15.90 -6.31
N VAL A 208 -7.28 14.59 -6.15
CA VAL A 208 -6.37 14.08 -5.11
C VAL A 208 -4.92 14.04 -5.56
N SER A 209 -4.64 14.15 -6.86
CA SER A 209 -3.28 14.10 -7.41
C SER A 209 -2.42 15.27 -6.94
N VAL A 210 -1.25 14.97 -6.41
CA VAL A 210 -0.33 15.94 -5.81
C VAL A 210 1.00 16.00 -6.55
N THR A 211 1.69 17.13 -6.46
CA THR A 211 3.09 17.23 -6.89
C THR A 211 4.02 16.63 -5.83
N GLU A 212 5.25 16.28 -6.20
CA GLU A 212 6.27 15.81 -5.24
C GLU A 212 6.43 16.80 -4.06
N LYS A 213 6.44 18.10 -4.35
CA LYS A 213 6.55 19.14 -3.32
C LYS A 213 5.35 19.15 -2.36
N GLN A 214 4.13 18.96 -2.87
CA GLN A 214 2.93 18.86 -2.02
C GLN A 214 2.96 17.58 -1.19
N LEU A 215 3.44 16.47 -1.77
CA LEU A 215 3.56 15.20 -1.08
C LEU A 215 4.44 15.31 0.17
N ASP A 216 5.53 16.08 0.12
CA ASP A 216 6.43 16.32 1.25
C ASP A 216 5.75 17.08 2.41
N THR A 217 4.64 17.79 2.17
CA THR A 217 3.91 18.55 3.21
C THR A 217 2.94 17.67 4.01
N PHE A 218 2.49 16.54 3.46
CA PHE A 218 1.60 15.64 4.18
C PHE A 218 2.37 14.87 5.25
N ILE A 219 1.80 14.81 6.45
CA ILE A 219 2.36 14.08 7.58
C ILE A 219 3.87 14.38 7.72
N ALA A 220 4.19 15.66 7.91
CA ALA A 220 5.52 16.01 8.34
C ALA A 220 5.70 15.44 9.76
N VAL A 221 6.13 14.19 9.86
CA VAL A 221 6.67 13.66 11.10
C VAL A 221 7.77 14.63 11.45
N LYS A 222 7.56 15.46 12.50
CA LYS A 222 8.66 16.16 13.15
C LYS A 222 9.69 15.07 13.36
N LYS A 223 10.77 15.07 12.53
CA LYS A 223 11.92 14.20 12.79
C LYS A 223 12.21 14.40 14.26
N SER A 224 11.79 13.45 15.08
CA SER A 224 12.17 13.46 16.47
C SER A 224 13.68 13.53 16.37
N ARG A 225 14.28 14.67 16.76
CA ARG A 225 15.73 14.77 16.86
C ARG A 225 16.12 13.47 17.51
N LYS A 226 17.00 12.67 16.86
CA LYS A 226 17.66 11.56 17.53
C LYS A 226 18.29 12.18 18.75
N LYS A 227 17.56 12.16 19.87
CA LYS A 227 18.13 12.51 21.16
C LYS A 227 19.22 11.47 21.32
N GLN A 228 20.46 11.94 21.28
CA GLN A 228 21.55 11.09 21.76
C GLN A 228 21.15 10.69 23.17
N ILE A 229 20.96 9.38 23.38
CA ILE A 229 20.67 8.83 24.70
C ILE A 229 21.87 9.25 25.56
N THR A 230 21.69 10.28 26.35
CA THR A 230 22.71 10.67 27.33
C THR A 230 22.74 9.54 28.37
N LYS A 231 23.94 9.06 28.71
CA LYS A 231 24.21 7.91 29.59
C LYS A 231 23.57 7.97 31.02
N GLN A 232 22.68 8.90 31.30
CA GLN A 232 22.07 9.13 32.63
C GLN A 232 20.57 8.86 32.74
N GLY A 233 19.88 8.49 31.66
CA GLY A 233 18.45 8.12 31.68
C GLY A 233 18.22 6.62 31.77
N SER A 234 17.06 6.22 32.30
CA SER A 234 16.61 4.82 32.23
C SER A 234 16.41 4.42 30.75
N MET A 235 16.79 3.18 30.36
CA MET A 235 16.52 2.66 29.01
C MET A 235 15.04 2.75 28.60
N TRP A 236 14.14 2.94 29.57
CA TRP A 236 12.70 3.01 29.37
C TRP A 236 12.21 4.42 29.04
N ASP A 237 13.00 5.45 29.30
CA ASP A 237 12.59 6.85 29.04
C ASP A 237 12.40 7.16 27.56
N GLU A 238 13.05 6.38 26.70
CA GLU A 238 12.95 6.49 25.23
C GLU A 238 12.43 5.19 24.58
N ALA A 239 11.92 4.26 25.39
CA ALA A 239 11.38 3.01 24.85
C ALA A 239 10.05 3.26 24.13
N PRO A 240 9.76 2.51 23.06
CA PRO A 240 8.46 2.56 22.41
C PRO A 240 7.32 2.26 23.40
N PRO A 241 6.16 2.94 23.29
CA PRO A 241 5.03 2.76 24.20
C PRO A 241 4.59 1.30 24.36
N CYS A 242 4.66 0.50 23.29
CA CYS A 242 4.35 -0.92 23.32
C CYS A 242 5.28 -1.73 24.24
N LEU A 243 6.58 -1.41 24.26
CA LEU A 243 7.53 -2.08 25.17
C LEU A 243 7.34 -1.63 26.62
N ILE A 244 7.01 -0.36 26.84
CA ILE A 244 6.65 0.16 28.19
C ILE A 244 5.40 -0.56 28.68
N HIS A 245 4.39 -0.72 27.83
CA HIS A 245 3.16 -1.43 28.17
C HIS A 245 3.43 -2.90 28.52
N MET A 246 4.22 -3.61 27.72
CA MET A 246 4.60 -5.01 27.96
C MET A 246 5.41 -5.16 29.27
N LYS A 247 6.27 -4.18 29.59
CA LYS A 247 7.00 -4.17 30.86
C LYS A 247 6.08 -4.05 32.07
N LEU A 248 5.07 -3.20 31.97
CA LEU A 248 4.16 -2.90 33.08
C LEU A 248 3.06 -3.95 33.27
N ASN A 249 2.57 -4.53 32.19
CA ASN A 249 1.38 -5.39 32.17
C ASN A 249 1.66 -6.85 31.77
N GLY A 250 2.92 -7.19 31.48
CA GLY A 250 3.32 -8.50 30.95
C GLY A 250 3.21 -8.59 29.43
N ILE A 251 3.79 -9.64 28.86
CA ILE A 251 3.74 -9.91 27.42
C ILE A 251 2.49 -10.74 27.12
N PRO A 252 1.63 -10.29 26.17
CA PRO A 252 0.46 -11.07 25.77
C PRO A 252 0.84 -12.46 25.25
N GLU A 253 -0.05 -13.43 25.45
CA GLU A 253 0.14 -14.80 24.95
C GLU A 253 0.37 -14.79 23.43
N GLY A 254 1.33 -15.59 22.98
CA GLY A 254 1.74 -15.66 21.57
C GLY A 254 2.69 -14.56 21.07
N MET A 255 2.91 -13.48 21.85
CA MET A 255 3.78 -12.37 21.45
C MET A 255 5.22 -12.44 21.99
N ARG A 256 5.59 -13.49 22.72
CA ARG A 256 6.88 -13.60 23.41
C ARG A 256 8.08 -13.36 22.47
N ASN A 257 8.13 -14.03 21.33
CA ASN A 257 9.26 -13.92 20.41
C ASN A 257 9.39 -12.49 19.83
N ASN A 258 8.28 -11.86 19.46
CA ASN A 258 8.27 -10.49 18.97
C ASN A 258 8.68 -9.49 20.04
N ALA A 259 8.22 -9.69 21.28
CA ALA A 259 8.59 -8.86 22.41
C ALA A 259 10.09 -8.97 22.71
N LEU A 260 10.65 -10.18 22.76
CA LEU A 260 12.09 -10.41 22.99
C LEU A 260 12.96 -9.81 21.88
N LEU A 261 12.54 -9.91 20.60
CA LEU A 261 13.21 -9.26 19.50
C LEU A 261 13.27 -7.73 19.70
N ASN A 262 12.15 -7.11 20.03
CA ASN A 262 12.08 -5.67 20.24
C ASN A 262 12.84 -5.21 21.49
N TYR A 263 12.81 -5.98 22.60
CA TYR A 263 13.67 -5.73 23.75
C TYR A 263 15.15 -5.83 23.39
N GLY A 264 15.55 -6.84 22.59
CA GLY A 264 16.93 -6.99 22.12
C GLY A 264 17.39 -5.79 21.30
N VAL A 265 16.55 -5.28 20.38
CA VAL A 265 16.83 -4.07 19.61
C VAL A 265 16.99 -2.84 20.52
N LEU A 266 16.12 -2.65 21.51
CA LEU A 266 16.21 -1.55 22.47
C LEU A 266 17.49 -1.65 23.31
N LEU A 267 17.77 -2.81 23.89
CA LEU A 267 18.98 -3.06 24.68
C LEU A 267 20.26 -2.82 23.89
N ARG A 268 20.32 -3.26 22.64
CA ARG A 268 21.48 -3.05 21.77
C ARG A 268 21.67 -1.55 21.42
N LYS A 269 20.61 -0.76 21.34
CA LYS A 269 20.71 0.70 21.15
C LYS A 269 21.29 1.40 22.39
N VAL A 270 20.96 0.92 23.58
CA VAL A 270 21.41 1.47 24.85
C VAL A 270 22.84 1.01 25.19
N HIS A 271 23.20 -0.21 24.78
CA HIS A 271 24.52 -0.82 24.98
C HIS A 271 25.18 -1.16 23.62
N PRO A 272 25.59 -0.16 22.84
CA PRO A 272 26.11 -0.38 21.48
C PRO A 272 27.46 -1.09 21.45
N GLU A 273 28.25 -0.96 22.52
CA GLU A 273 29.56 -1.58 22.69
C GLU A 273 29.49 -2.67 23.77
N GLY A 274 29.89 -3.87 23.41
CA GLY A 274 29.90 -5.01 24.33
C GLY A 274 28.72 -5.99 24.19
N GLU A 275 28.68 -6.98 25.06
CA GLU A 275 27.68 -8.06 25.04
C GLU A 275 26.67 -7.97 26.20
N GLU A 276 26.74 -6.94 27.03
CA GLU A 276 25.87 -6.73 28.18
C GLU A 276 24.37 -6.76 27.84
N TRP A 277 24.01 -6.35 26.62
CA TRP A 277 22.63 -6.40 26.15
C TRP A 277 22.10 -7.84 26.05
N LYS A 278 22.98 -8.82 25.78
CA LYS A 278 22.60 -10.26 25.70
C LYS A 278 22.21 -10.80 27.07
N ASP A 279 22.99 -10.47 28.10
CA ASP A 279 22.73 -10.93 29.45
C ASP A 279 21.42 -10.34 29.99
N LYS A 280 21.19 -9.05 29.73
CA LYS A 280 19.93 -8.38 30.09
C LYS A 280 18.72 -8.96 29.33
N LEU A 281 18.90 -9.32 28.05
CA LEU A 281 17.83 -9.96 27.29
C LEU A 281 17.54 -11.37 27.82
N GLN A 282 18.56 -12.11 28.26
CA GLN A 282 18.37 -13.42 28.87
C GLN A 282 17.62 -13.31 30.21
N GLU A 283 17.89 -12.27 31.03
CA GLU A 283 17.14 -12.01 32.25
C GLU A 283 15.66 -11.75 31.95
N ILE A 284 15.37 -10.88 30.97
CA ILE A 284 13.99 -10.62 30.54
C ILE A 284 13.33 -11.94 30.06
N ASN A 285 14.03 -12.74 29.29
CA ASN A 285 13.51 -14.02 28.78
C ASN A 285 13.16 -15.04 29.87
N LYS A 286 13.78 -14.96 31.04
CA LYS A 286 13.46 -15.81 32.17
C LYS A 286 12.22 -15.36 32.96
N THR A 287 11.84 -14.09 32.83
CA THR A 287 10.73 -13.47 33.59
C THR A 287 9.44 -13.40 32.77
N VAL A 288 9.44 -13.82 31.54
CA VAL A 288 8.33 -13.73 30.56
C VAL A 288 7.81 -15.10 30.11
#